data_d892f76090f962bf89096170624045c1
#
_entry.id   d892f76090f962bf89096170624045c1
#
_cell.length_a   1.000
_cell.length_b   1.000
_cell.length_c   1.000
_cell.angle_alpha   90.00
_cell.angle_beta   90.00
_cell.angle_gamma   90.00
#
_symmetry.space_group_name_H-M   'P 1'
#
loop_
_entity.id
_entity.type
_entity.pdbx_description
1 polymer ?
#
loop_
_entity_poly.entity_id
_entity_poly.type
_entity_poly.pdbx_seq_one_letter_code
_entity_poly.pdbx_strand_id
1 'polypeptide(L)'
;MKKINRTLHKCCLSGLISLALCAPVPAVYAASIETGYSPEGTALQLVLKTIDSAQQEIRLMGYSFTSPEVAGALVRAKRRGVDVKVVLDWKANTGKQNQASLAAMNRLC
;
A
#
# COMPACT_ATOMS: atom_id res chain seq x y z
N MET A 1 -62.40 35.36 -27.39
CA MET A 1 -62.10 33.93 -27.16
C MET A 1 -60.61 33.70 -27.36
N LYS A 2 -59.85 33.60 -26.33
CA LYS A 2 -58.43 33.26 -26.39
C LYS A 2 -58.26 31.76 -26.14
N LYS A 3 -57.84 31.03 -27.20
CA LYS A 3 -57.48 29.65 -27.06
C LYS A 3 -56.11 29.60 -26.39
N ILE A 4 -56.06 29.13 -25.17
CA ILE A 4 -54.83 28.88 -24.40
C ILE A 4 -54.22 27.62 -24.96
N ASN A 5 -53.01 27.77 -25.54
CA ASN A 5 -52.25 26.68 -26.13
C ASN A 5 -51.74 25.79 -25.00
N ARG A 6 -52.32 24.60 -24.86
CA ARG A 6 -51.91 23.56 -23.86
C ARG A 6 -50.66 22.80 -24.25
N THR A 7 -49.86 23.29 -25.19
CA THR A 7 -48.73 22.56 -25.73
C THR A 7 -47.38 22.86 -25.05
N LEU A 8 -47.36 23.80 -24.11
CA LEU A 8 -46.10 24.21 -23.46
C LEU A 8 -45.74 23.45 -22.18
N HIS A 9 -46.62 22.60 -21.64
CA HIS A 9 -46.34 21.87 -20.43
C HIS A 9 -45.77 20.47 -20.57
N LYS A 10 -45.56 20.01 -21.82
CA LYS A 10 -45.04 18.64 -22.04
C LYS A 10 -43.53 18.55 -22.31
N CYS A 11 -42.84 19.67 -22.49
CA CYS A 11 -41.39 19.66 -22.76
C CYS A 11 -40.49 19.74 -21.53
N CYS A 12 -41.02 20.06 -20.33
CA CYS A 12 -40.19 20.19 -19.12
C CYS A 12 -40.02 18.91 -18.30
N LEU A 13 -40.77 17.84 -18.58
CA LEU A 13 -40.62 16.57 -17.82
C LEU A 13 -39.63 15.57 -18.44
N SER A 14 -39.18 15.78 -19.67
CA SER A 14 -38.25 14.85 -20.34
C SER A 14 -36.77 15.13 -20.04
N GLY A 15 -36.46 16.29 -19.44
CA GLY A 15 -35.07 16.71 -19.16
C GLY A 15 -34.49 16.22 -17.83
N LEU A 16 -35.33 15.73 -16.91
CA LEU A 16 -34.92 15.38 -15.55
C LEU A 16 -34.52 13.90 -15.36
N ILE A 17 -34.76 13.04 -16.35
CA ILE A 17 -34.48 11.60 -16.26
C ILE A 17 -33.07 11.24 -16.77
N SER A 18 -32.40 12.13 -17.50
CA SER A 18 -31.05 11.85 -18.05
C SER A 18 -29.87 12.10 -17.12
N LEU A 19 -30.06 12.68 -15.93
CA LEU A 19 -28.94 12.98 -15.01
C LEU A 19 -28.66 11.89 -13.97
N ALA A 20 -29.44 10.82 -13.92
CA ALA A 20 -29.35 9.80 -12.87
C ALA A 20 -28.44 8.59 -13.20
N LEU A 21 -27.76 8.56 -14.35
CA LEU A 21 -26.97 7.41 -14.81
C LEU A 21 -25.45 7.64 -14.82
N CYS A 22 -24.94 8.73 -14.23
CA CYS A 22 -23.52 8.87 -13.93
C CYS A 22 -23.24 8.36 -12.50
N ALA A 23 -23.49 7.08 -12.23
CA ALA A 23 -22.91 6.43 -11.07
C ALA A 23 -21.40 6.36 -11.30
N PRO A 24 -20.54 6.81 -10.35
CA PRO A 24 -19.10 6.65 -10.48
C PRO A 24 -18.80 5.15 -10.56
N VAL A 25 -18.28 4.72 -11.68
CA VAL A 25 -17.79 3.34 -11.83
C VAL A 25 -16.62 3.21 -10.86
N PRO A 26 -16.64 2.28 -9.88
CA PRO A 26 -15.51 2.08 -9.01
C PRO A 26 -14.29 1.76 -9.86
N ALA A 27 -13.21 2.53 -9.69
CA ALA A 27 -11.96 2.25 -10.37
C ALA A 27 -11.48 0.86 -9.93
N VAL A 28 -11.52 -0.10 -10.86
CA VAL A 28 -10.94 -1.43 -10.62
C VAL A 28 -9.43 -1.27 -10.73
N TYR A 29 -8.75 -1.24 -9.59
CA TYR A 29 -7.29 -1.29 -9.57
C TYR A 29 -6.86 -2.71 -9.96
N ALA A 30 -6.28 -2.84 -11.14
CA ALA A 30 -5.62 -4.08 -11.53
C ALA A 30 -4.42 -4.32 -10.61
N ALA A 31 -4.29 -5.55 -10.07
CA ALA A 31 -3.10 -5.96 -9.34
C ALA A 31 -1.91 -5.96 -10.30
N SER A 32 -0.79 -5.31 -9.91
CA SER A 32 0.47 -5.36 -10.64
C SER A 32 1.43 -6.34 -9.96
N ILE A 33 2.16 -7.11 -10.76
CA ILE A 33 3.20 -8.01 -10.28
C ILE A 33 4.55 -7.39 -10.65
N GLU A 34 5.39 -7.17 -9.64
CA GLU A 34 6.76 -6.72 -9.82
C GLU A 34 7.73 -7.84 -9.37
N THR A 35 8.84 -7.99 -10.06
CA THR A 35 9.88 -8.97 -9.74
C THR A 35 11.21 -8.30 -9.53
N GLY A 36 11.98 -8.80 -8.56
CA GLY A 36 13.34 -8.33 -8.30
C GLY A 36 14.30 -9.50 -8.17
N TYR A 37 15.53 -9.31 -8.57
CA TYR A 37 16.56 -10.35 -8.60
C TYR A 37 17.75 -9.99 -7.73
N SER A 38 18.40 -11.03 -7.21
CA SER A 38 19.69 -10.98 -6.51
C SER A 38 20.67 -11.85 -7.34
N PRO A 39 21.93 -11.43 -7.55
CA PRO A 39 22.67 -10.38 -6.84
C PRO A 39 22.62 -8.97 -7.46
N GLU A 40 21.85 -8.71 -8.53
CA GLU A 40 21.82 -7.42 -9.25
C GLU A 40 21.28 -6.25 -8.40
N GLY A 41 20.80 -6.53 -7.17
CA GLY A 41 20.32 -5.52 -6.23
C GLY A 41 18.85 -5.11 -6.44
N THR A 42 18.19 -5.54 -7.50
CA THR A 42 16.79 -5.18 -7.77
C THR A 42 15.83 -5.80 -6.76
N ALA A 43 16.16 -6.96 -6.18
CA ALA A 43 15.40 -7.58 -5.10
C ALA A 43 15.36 -6.67 -3.85
N LEU A 44 16.52 -6.11 -3.43
CA LEU A 44 16.57 -5.17 -2.31
C LEU A 44 15.77 -3.91 -2.61
N GLN A 45 15.89 -3.35 -3.82
CA GLN A 45 15.14 -2.16 -4.24
C GLN A 45 13.62 -2.40 -4.16
N LEU A 46 13.15 -3.57 -4.60
CA LEU A 46 11.74 -3.93 -4.55
C LEU A 46 11.24 -4.05 -3.10
N VAL A 47 12.03 -4.68 -2.21
CA VAL A 47 11.71 -4.78 -0.78
C VAL A 47 11.60 -3.39 -0.16
N LEU A 48 12.58 -2.51 -0.39
CA LEU A 48 12.56 -1.14 0.15
C LEU A 48 11.37 -0.33 -0.38
N LYS A 49 11.10 -0.41 -1.68
CA LYS A 49 9.92 0.22 -2.30
C LYS A 49 8.63 -0.24 -1.65
N THR A 50 8.48 -1.55 -1.42
CA THR A 50 7.29 -2.13 -0.79
C THR A 50 7.10 -1.62 0.64
N ILE A 51 8.17 -1.58 1.45
CA ILE A 51 8.14 -1.07 2.83
C ILE A 51 7.80 0.43 2.84
N ASP A 52 8.43 1.21 1.97
CA ASP A 52 8.24 2.65 1.93
C ASP A 52 6.85 3.05 1.40
N SER A 53 6.20 2.20 0.59
CA SER A 53 4.83 2.42 0.10
C SER A 53 3.73 1.99 1.06
N ALA A 54 4.05 1.18 2.09
CA ALA A 54 3.06 0.69 3.05
C ALA A 54 2.41 1.83 3.85
N GLN A 55 1.07 1.79 3.95
CA GLN A 55 0.28 2.83 4.61
C GLN A 55 -0.38 2.37 5.91
N GLN A 56 -0.66 1.09 6.07
CA GLN A 56 -1.44 0.56 7.19
C GLN A 56 -0.63 -0.41 8.05
N GLU A 57 -0.12 -1.48 7.45
CA GLU A 57 0.57 -2.52 8.20
C GLU A 57 1.71 -3.16 7.40
N ILE A 58 2.71 -3.66 8.14
CA ILE A 58 3.79 -4.51 7.62
C ILE A 58 3.91 -5.72 8.54
N ARG A 59 3.87 -6.91 7.94
CA ARG A 59 4.13 -8.19 8.59
C ARG A 59 5.33 -8.84 7.93
N LEU A 60 6.46 -8.83 8.61
CA LEU A 60 7.72 -9.38 8.10
C LEU A 60 8.07 -10.65 8.85
N MET A 61 8.39 -11.70 8.11
CA MET A 61 8.97 -12.93 8.64
C MET A 61 10.34 -13.15 8.00
N GLY A 62 11.34 -13.44 8.81
CA GLY A 62 12.70 -13.66 8.34
C GLY A 62 13.46 -14.69 9.16
N TYR A 63 14.36 -15.44 8.50
CA TYR A 63 15.26 -16.35 9.18
C TYR A 63 16.44 -15.57 9.80
N SER A 64 17.25 -14.94 8.96
CA SER A 64 18.37 -14.08 9.37
C SER A 64 18.12 -12.64 8.93
N PHE A 65 18.21 -11.70 9.85
CA PHE A 65 17.89 -10.30 9.63
C PHE A 65 19.13 -9.43 9.80
N THR A 66 19.87 -9.22 8.71
CA THR A 66 21.18 -8.55 8.74
C THR A 66 21.23 -7.24 7.95
N SER A 67 20.18 -6.92 7.16
CA SER A 67 20.17 -5.73 6.30
C SER A 67 19.88 -4.46 7.10
N PRO A 68 20.82 -3.53 7.23
CA PRO A 68 20.60 -2.23 7.85
C PRO A 68 19.64 -1.35 7.04
N GLU A 69 19.58 -1.53 5.72
CA GLU A 69 18.69 -0.80 4.82
C GLU A 69 17.24 -1.16 5.10
N VAL A 70 16.93 -2.46 5.21
CA VAL A 70 15.59 -2.96 5.53
C VAL A 70 15.19 -2.54 6.95
N ALA A 71 16.10 -2.67 7.93
CA ALA A 71 15.84 -2.20 9.29
C ALA A 71 15.51 -0.69 9.32
N GLY A 72 16.28 0.11 8.60
CA GLY A 72 16.04 1.55 8.48
C GLY A 72 14.68 1.89 7.84
N ALA A 73 14.29 1.15 6.79
CA ALA A 73 12.99 1.32 6.13
C ALA A 73 11.82 0.97 7.08
N LEU A 74 11.92 -0.10 7.85
CA LEU A 74 10.90 -0.47 8.85
C LEU A 74 10.78 0.58 9.96
N VAL A 75 11.89 1.15 10.42
CA VAL A 75 11.88 2.26 11.39
C VAL A 75 11.17 3.48 10.79
N ARG A 76 11.44 3.83 9.54
CA ARG A 76 10.73 4.92 8.86
C ARG A 76 9.24 4.64 8.73
N ALA A 77 8.85 3.40 8.38
CA ALA A 77 7.45 3.00 8.32
C ALA A 77 6.75 3.16 9.68
N LYS A 78 7.37 2.69 10.76
CA LYS A 78 6.86 2.86 12.12
C LYS A 78 6.67 4.34 12.49
N ARG A 79 7.61 5.20 12.13
CA ARG A 79 7.50 6.66 12.36
C ARG A 79 6.36 7.31 11.57
N ARG A 80 5.99 6.75 10.41
CA ARG A 80 4.81 7.19 9.64
C ARG A 80 3.49 6.71 10.25
N GLY A 81 3.50 5.90 11.30
CA GLY A 81 2.31 5.34 11.94
C GLY A 81 1.87 3.98 11.39
N VAL A 82 2.69 3.34 10.56
CA VAL A 82 2.41 1.99 10.06
C VAL A 82 2.57 0.97 11.19
N ASP A 83 1.62 0.01 11.32
CA ASP A 83 1.72 -1.09 12.28
C ASP A 83 2.74 -2.13 11.79
N VAL A 84 3.97 -2.07 12.33
CA VAL A 84 5.08 -2.94 11.94
C VAL A 84 5.25 -4.06 12.95
N LYS A 85 5.12 -5.32 12.49
CA LYS A 85 5.43 -6.52 13.28
C LYS A 85 6.42 -7.40 12.54
N VAL A 86 7.45 -7.84 13.27
CA VAL A 86 8.55 -8.64 12.72
C VAL A 86 8.68 -9.93 13.54
N VAL A 87 8.75 -11.07 12.86
CA VAL A 87 9.01 -12.38 13.45
C VAL A 87 10.32 -12.92 12.87
N LEU A 88 11.27 -13.24 13.73
CA LEU A 88 12.59 -13.70 13.34
C LEU A 88 12.94 -15.00 14.07
N ASP A 89 13.79 -15.83 13.46
CA ASP A 89 14.37 -17.00 14.14
C ASP A 89 15.33 -16.54 15.25
N TRP A 90 15.10 -17.00 16.48
CA TRP A 90 15.89 -16.59 17.64
C TRP A 90 17.36 -17.00 17.50
N LYS A 91 17.63 -18.26 17.14
CA LYS A 91 19.00 -18.78 17.08
C LYS A 91 19.80 -18.13 15.95
N ALA A 92 19.16 -17.88 14.82
CA ALA A 92 19.80 -17.24 13.66
C ALA A 92 20.19 -15.78 13.93
N ASN A 93 19.52 -15.11 14.88
CA ASN A 93 19.70 -13.67 15.08
C ASN A 93 20.41 -13.30 16.41
N THR A 94 20.53 -14.21 17.38
CA THR A 94 21.15 -13.91 18.69
C THR A 94 22.49 -14.59 18.93
N GLY A 95 22.99 -15.40 18.00
CA GLY A 95 24.29 -16.05 18.11
C GLY A 95 25.44 -15.04 18.19
N LYS A 96 26.54 -15.40 18.87
CA LYS A 96 27.74 -14.54 19.03
C LYS A 96 28.34 -14.05 17.72
N GLN A 97 28.07 -14.75 16.62
CA GLN A 97 28.56 -14.40 15.27
C GLN A 97 27.64 -13.41 14.51
N ASN A 98 26.48 -13.04 15.08
CA ASN A 98 25.46 -12.26 14.39
C ASN A 98 25.29 -10.84 14.95
N GLN A 99 26.41 -10.13 15.14
CA GLN A 99 26.37 -8.74 15.61
C GLN A 99 25.55 -7.82 14.70
N ALA A 100 25.56 -8.07 13.39
CA ALA A 100 24.77 -7.32 12.43
C ALA A 100 23.25 -7.50 12.66
N SER A 101 22.81 -8.73 12.95
CA SER A 101 21.40 -9.02 13.28
C SER A 101 20.97 -8.33 14.57
N LEU A 102 21.81 -8.40 15.61
CA LEU A 102 21.53 -7.71 16.88
C LEU A 102 21.42 -6.20 16.69
N ALA A 103 22.32 -5.60 15.92
CA ALA A 103 22.28 -4.17 15.61
C ALA A 103 21.04 -3.79 14.82
N ALA A 104 20.60 -4.61 13.87
CA ALA A 104 19.38 -4.38 13.09
C ALA A 104 18.12 -4.49 13.96
N MET A 105 18.05 -5.52 14.84
CA MET A 105 16.93 -5.70 15.77
C MET A 105 16.81 -4.55 16.77
N ASN A 106 17.92 -4.09 17.34
CA ASN A 106 17.95 -2.99 18.31
C ASN A 106 17.44 -1.65 17.73
N ARG A 107 17.43 -1.49 16.41
CA ARG A 107 16.84 -0.31 15.76
C ARG A 107 15.32 -0.37 15.67
N LEU A 108 14.74 -1.56 15.78
CA LEU A 108 13.28 -1.77 15.68
C LEU A 108 12.58 -1.65 17.04
N CYS A 109 13.29 -1.87 18.13
CA CYS A 109 12.80 -1.69 19.50
C CYS A 109 12.87 -0.22 19.92
#